data_d6539c572d2d7f5a4ef3e14b834d216a
#
_entry.id   d6539c572d2d7f5a4ef3e14b834d216a
#
_cell.length_a   1.000
_cell.length_b   1.000
_cell.length_c   1.000
_cell.angle_alpha   90.00
_cell.angle_beta   90.00
_cell.angle_gamma   90.00
#
_symmetry.space_group_name_H-M   'P 1'
#
loop_
_entity.id
_entity.type
_entity.pdbx_description
1 polymer ?
#
loop_
_entity_poly.entity_id
_entity_poly.type
_entity_poly.pdbx_seq_one_letter_code
_entity_poly.pdbx_strand_id
1 'polypeptide(L)'
;MKRNHPTNNSPATVNKTMNRRTCLATLAATAISRTLGAGTTPPPKAQIAITLDLEMSRNFPTRDSTHWDYEKGNLNEETKRYSVEAAKIVKQSGGRIHFFAVGRVFEQPDITWLKSIVEDGHPVGNHTYDHINLTAGKVEDLQFRFQRAPWLLRGQPLHDAIRENIQITNAAMKNRLGIKPAGFRTPGGFANGLRDHAAPRGILKELGFDWISSLYPAHPYTMPKQKPDAKVVDGIVAALAKAQPFRYPDGMLEIPMSPISDIGAFRTGQWNLEWYLDTLKACLEKTIDQGLVFDFLAHPSCLYVVDPEFKAIRLICELATRHASKAKLTDLNQIAAMS
;
A
#
# COMPACT_ATOMS: atom_id res chain seq x y z
N MET A 1 34.14 -35.42 52.77
CA MET A 1 34.58 -36.87 52.75
C MET A 1 34.95 -37.21 51.33
N LYS A 2 36.25 -37.54 51.14
CA LYS A 2 36.92 -38.46 50.22
C LYS A 2 36.47 -38.48 48.79
N ARG A 3 37.25 -37.91 47.83
CA ARG A 3 38.41 -38.49 47.09
C ARG A 3 37.97 -39.77 46.31
N ASN A 4 38.17 -39.79 44.95
CA ASN A 4 39.39 -40.21 44.28
C ASN A 4 39.27 -40.13 42.75
N HIS A 5 40.26 -39.53 42.09
CA HIS A 5 40.84 -39.92 40.79
C HIS A 5 41.64 -41.25 40.92
N PRO A 6 42.25 -41.82 39.88
CA PRO A 6 42.59 -41.48 38.51
C PRO A 6 42.44 -42.69 37.52
N THR A 7 42.83 -42.59 36.26
CA THR A 7 44.08 -42.97 35.54
C THR A 7 43.80 -43.08 34.02
N ASN A 8 44.49 -42.32 33.25
CA ASN A 8 45.58 -42.57 32.30
C ASN A 8 45.61 -43.87 31.52
N ASN A 9 45.62 -43.77 30.19
CA ASN A 9 46.63 -44.40 29.31
C ASN A 9 46.47 -44.02 27.82
N SER A 10 47.44 -43.26 27.31
CA SER A 10 47.92 -43.36 25.90
C SER A 10 49.00 -44.46 25.84
N PRO A 11 49.31 -45.11 24.71
CA PRO A 11 50.12 -44.55 23.63
C PRO A 11 49.75 -45.17 22.24
N ALA A 12 50.22 -44.80 21.13
CA ALA A 12 51.53 -44.65 20.55
C ALA A 12 51.48 -44.22 19.08
N THR A 13 52.41 -43.40 18.78
CA THR A 13 52.91 -42.94 17.49
C THR A 13 53.43 -44.06 16.58
N VAL A 14 53.10 -43.96 15.27
CA VAL A 14 54.00 -44.51 14.25
C VAL A 14 54.13 -43.52 13.07
N ASN A 15 55.32 -42.96 12.99
CA ASN A 15 55.91 -42.30 11.82
C ASN A 15 56.17 -43.28 10.71
N LYS A 16 55.86 -42.94 9.45
CA LYS A 16 56.63 -43.44 8.29
C LYS A 16 56.81 -42.32 7.29
N THR A 17 58.05 -41.99 7.13
CA THR A 17 58.71 -41.10 6.19
C THR A 17 58.79 -41.67 4.76
N MET A 18 58.62 -40.72 3.82
CA MET A 18 59.40 -40.54 2.59
C MET A 18 59.30 -41.55 1.43
N ASN A 19 58.95 -41.08 0.22
CA ASN A 19 59.97 -40.95 -0.86
C ASN A 19 59.48 -40.04 -1.99
N ARG A 20 60.38 -39.13 -2.36
CA ARG A 20 60.32 -38.35 -3.62
C ARG A 20 60.84 -39.20 -4.77
N ARG A 21 60.19 -39.14 -5.94
CA ARG A 21 60.81 -39.12 -7.27
C ARG A 21 59.73 -38.83 -8.34
N THR A 22 59.77 -37.63 -8.88
CA THR A 22 59.80 -37.21 -10.28
C THR A 22 59.11 -38.10 -11.33
N CYS A 23 58.03 -37.53 -11.94
CA CYS A 23 57.82 -37.64 -13.38
C CYS A 23 57.12 -36.39 -13.89
N LEU A 24 57.83 -35.59 -14.68
CA LEU A 24 57.29 -34.52 -15.51
C LEU A 24 56.46 -35.16 -16.64
N ALA A 25 55.18 -34.81 -16.72
CA ALA A 25 54.43 -34.98 -17.94
C ALA A 25 53.75 -33.65 -18.23
N THR A 26 54.24 -32.97 -19.25
CA THR A 26 53.73 -31.75 -19.83
C THR A 26 52.39 -32.05 -20.48
N LEU A 27 51.31 -31.56 -19.92
CA LEU A 27 50.00 -31.49 -20.57
C LEU A 27 49.63 -30.03 -20.67
N ALA A 28 49.71 -29.52 -21.89
CA ALA A 28 49.15 -28.21 -22.25
C ALA A 28 47.65 -28.27 -22.10
N ALA A 29 47.13 -27.72 -21.00
CA ALA A 29 45.68 -27.48 -20.82
C ALA A 29 45.37 -26.11 -21.41
N THR A 30 44.74 -26.13 -22.58
CA THR A 30 44.06 -24.96 -23.17
C THR A 30 42.98 -24.50 -22.20
N ALA A 31 43.25 -23.42 -21.48
CA ALA A 31 42.25 -22.74 -20.66
C ALA A 31 41.24 -22.07 -21.58
N ILE A 32 40.13 -22.74 -21.86
CA ILE A 32 38.95 -22.11 -22.40
C ILE A 32 38.37 -21.29 -21.24
N SER A 33 38.70 -20.01 -21.19
CA SER A 33 37.98 -19.01 -20.38
C SER A 33 36.54 -18.92 -20.89
N ARG A 34 35.68 -19.79 -20.34
CA ARG A 34 34.25 -19.51 -20.36
C ARG A 34 34.02 -18.30 -19.44
N THR A 35 34.00 -17.13 -20.01
CA THR A 35 33.29 -15.99 -19.42
C THR A 35 31.82 -16.40 -19.28
N LEU A 36 31.48 -16.94 -18.13
CA LEU A 36 30.10 -17.01 -17.68
C LEU A 36 29.66 -15.56 -17.58
N GLY A 37 29.04 -15.07 -18.65
CA GLY A 37 28.25 -13.86 -18.59
C GLY A 37 27.27 -14.06 -17.44
N ALA A 38 27.40 -13.29 -16.38
CA ALA A 38 26.38 -13.20 -15.36
C ALA A 38 25.10 -12.81 -16.09
N GLY A 39 24.26 -13.79 -16.36
CA GLY A 39 22.92 -13.57 -16.89
C GLY A 39 22.19 -12.73 -15.86
N THR A 40 22.11 -11.42 -16.09
CA THR A 40 21.27 -10.55 -15.31
C THR A 40 19.84 -11.03 -15.52
N THR A 41 19.30 -11.69 -14.52
CA THR A 41 17.87 -12.01 -14.50
C THR A 41 17.12 -10.70 -14.79
N PRO A 42 16.22 -10.68 -15.77
CA PRO A 42 15.48 -9.46 -16.05
C PRO A 42 14.77 -9.01 -14.77
N PRO A 43 14.67 -7.70 -14.52
CA PRO A 43 13.97 -7.19 -13.34
C PRO A 43 12.55 -7.76 -13.29
N PRO A 44 11.98 -7.98 -12.09
CA PRO A 44 10.62 -8.44 -11.96
C PRO A 44 9.67 -7.45 -12.65
N LYS A 45 8.54 -7.94 -13.16
CA LYS A 45 7.52 -7.04 -13.71
C LYS A 45 7.03 -6.07 -12.65
N ALA A 46 6.99 -4.80 -13.00
CA ALA A 46 6.35 -3.78 -12.18
C ALA A 46 4.88 -4.15 -11.91
N GLN A 47 4.44 -3.93 -10.68
CA GLN A 47 3.08 -4.20 -10.26
C GLN A 47 2.41 -2.86 -9.96
N ILE A 48 1.40 -2.51 -10.76
CA ILE A 48 0.73 -1.22 -10.67
C ILE A 48 -0.70 -1.45 -10.21
N ALA A 49 -1.00 -1.03 -8.98
CA ALA A 49 -2.35 -1.03 -8.42
C ALA A 49 -2.95 0.37 -8.49
N ILE A 50 -4.27 0.42 -8.74
CA ILE A 50 -5.07 1.62 -8.58
C ILE A 50 -5.94 1.39 -7.36
N THR A 51 -5.86 2.27 -6.37
CA THR A 51 -6.66 2.19 -5.16
C THR A 51 -7.44 3.48 -4.93
N LEU A 52 -8.71 3.31 -4.57
CA LEU A 52 -9.62 4.43 -4.35
C LEU A 52 -10.28 4.31 -2.97
N ASP A 53 -10.09 5.33 -2.14
CA ASP A 53 -10.71 5.40 -0.83
C ASP A 53 -12.11 6.02 -0.98
N LEU A 54 -13.13 5.21 -0.63
CA LEU A 54 -14.55 5.58 -0.75
C LEU A 54 -14.98 6.39 0.46
N GLU A 55 -14.67 7.67 0.37
CA GLU A 55 -15.00 8.67 1.38
C GLU A 55 -15.15 10.06 0.77
N MET A 56 -15.85 10.94 1.48
CA MET A 56 -15.83 12.37 1.15
C MET A 56 -14.55 13.00 1.69
N SER A 57 -13.82 13.68 0.81
CA SER A 57 -12.56 14.34 1.17
C SER A 57 -12.79 15.78 1.60
N ARG A 58 -12.06 16.23 2.63
CA ARG A 58 -12.07 17.62 3.05
C ARG A 58 -11.68 18.54 1.90
N ASN A 59 -12.37 19.69 1.79
CA ASN A 59 -12.24 20.70 0.74
C ASN A 59 -12.71 20.25 -0.65
N PHE A 60 -13.53 19.18 -0.70
CA PHE A 60 -14.21 18.71 -1.91
C PHE A 60 -15.68 18.43 -1.61
N PRO A 61 -16.61 18.79 -2.54
CA PRO A 61 -16.39 19.31 -3.89
C PRO A 61 -15.94 20.77 -3.95
N THR A 62 -16.10 21.54 -2.90
CA THR A 62 -15.72 22.94 -2.85
C THR A 62 -14.69 23.20 -1.76
N ARG A 63 -13.92 24.28 -1.90
CA ARG A 63 -12.81 24.59 -0.98
C ARG A 63 -13.25 24.81 0.46
N ASP A 64 -14.46 25.30 0.67
CA ASP A 64 -15.12 25.53 1.96
C ASP A 64 -15.84 24.31 2.55
N SER A 65 -15.86 23.20 1.83
CA SER A 65 -16.36 21.91 2.34
C SER A 65 -15.45 21.39 3.44
N THR A 66 -15.74 21.78 4.69
CA THR A 66 -14.91 21.45 5.86
C THR A 66 -15.60 20.51 6.85
N HIS A 67 -16.87 20.15 6.63
CA HIS A 67 -17.66 19.25 7.50
C HIS A 67 -17.45 17.76 7.16
N TRP A 68 -16.35 17.46 6.54
CA TRP A 68 -16.00 16.14 6.03
C TRP A 68 -16.03 15.02 7.09
N ASP A 69 -15.84 15.34 8.37
CA ASP A 69 -15.85 14.35 9.45
C ASP A 69 -17.21 13.70 9.65
N TYR A 70 -18.29 14.49 9.45
CA TYR A 70 -19.65 13.99 9.53
C TYR A 70 -20.12 13.37 8.21
N GLU A 71 -19.55 13.83 7.11
CA GLU A 71 -19.93 13.46 5.75
C GLU A 71 -19.09 12.30 5.18
N LYS A 72 -18.08 11.82 5.91
CA LYS A 72 -17.10 10.83 5.41
C LYS A 72 -17.73 9.68 4.63
N GLY A 73 -18.76 9.05 5.17
CA GLY A 73 -19.45 7.94 4.53
C GLY A 73 -20.70 8.35 3.72
N ASN A 74 -21.07 9.62 3.74
CA ASN A 74 -22.25 10.11 3.01
C ASN A 74 -21.84 10.59 1.61
N LEU A 75 -21.47 9.62 0.75
CA LEU A 75 -21.00 9.91 -0.60
C LEU A 75 -22.12 10.54 -1.44
N ASN A 76 -21.79 11.64 -2.13
CA ASN A 76 -22.68 12.25 -3.12
C ASN A 76 -22.75 11.40 -4.40
N GLU A 77 -23.72 11.68 -5.27
CA GLU A 77 -23.97 10.90 -6.48
C GLU A 77 -22.81 11.00 -7.49
N GLU A 78 -22.10 12.12 -7.54
CA GLU A 78 -20.95 12.34 -8.40
C GLU A 78 -19.79 11.40 -8.00
N THR A 79 -19.51 11.29 -6.71
CA THR A 79 -18.48 10.38 -6.16
C THR A 79 -18.81 8.93 -6.49
N LYS A 80 -20.06 8.50 -6.31
CA LYS A 80 -20.52 7.15 -6.64
C LYS A 80 -20.37 6.85 -8.14
N ARG A 81 -20.88 7.75 -8.98
CA ARG A 81 -20.80 7.63 -10.44
C ARG A 81 -19.34 7.57 -10.91
N TYR A 82 -18.48 8.46 -10.39
CA TYR A 82 -17.06 8.43 -10.72
C TYR A 82 -16.42 7.08 -10.36
N SER A 83 -16.74 6.52 -9.19
CA SER A 83 -16.20 5.23 -8.76
C SER A 83 -16.58 4.09 -9.70
N VAL A 84 -17.85 4.03 -10.13
CA VAL A 84 -18.34 3.01 -11.07
C VAL A 84 -17.70 3.15 -12.45
N GLU A 85 -17.59 4.37 -12.97
CA GLU A 85 -16.98 4.60 -14.29
C GLU A 85 -15.47 4.32 -14.28
N ALA A 86 -14.76 4.71 -13.20
CA ALA A 86 -13.37 4.38 -13.00
C ALA A 86 -13.15 2.84 -13.00
N ALA A 87 -14.01 2.11 -12.29
CA ALA A 87 -13.97 0.64 -12.25
C ALA A 87 -14.10 0.03 -13.66
N LYS A 88 -15.06 0.51 -14.45
CA LYS A 88 -15.25 0.04 -15.84
C LYS A 88 -14.01 0.31 -16.71
N ILE A 89 -13.42 1.52 -16.62
CA ILE A 89 -12.22 1.90 -17.41
C ILE A 89 -11.06 0.94 -17.09
N VAL A 90 -10.81 0.69 -15.81
CA VAL A 90 -9.71 -0.18 -15.40
C VAL A 90 -9.97 -1.64 -15.77
N LYS A 91 -11.22 -2.12 -15.65
CA LYS A 91 -11.63 -3.46 -16.07
C LYS A 91 -11.44 -3.66 -17.58
N GLN A 92 -11.81 -2.67 -18.41
CA GLN A 92 -11.59 -2.69 -19.85
C GLN A 92 -10.11 -2.77 -20.23
N SER A 93 -9.23 -2.26 -19.37
CA SER A 93 -7.76 -2.34 -19.50
C SER A 93 -7.17 -3.62 -18.92
N GLY A 94 -8.01 -4.59 -18.50
CA GLY A 94 -7.59 -5.88 -17.93
C GLY A 94 -7.15 -5.82 -16.46
N GLY A 95 -7.35 -4.68 -15.78
CA GLY A 95 -7.03 -4.49 -14.37
C GLY A 95 -8.25 -4.52 -13.46
N ARG A 96 -7.99 -4.26 -12.17
CA ARG A 96 -9.00 -4.06 -11.12
C ARG A 96 -8.59 -2.91 -10.23
N ILE A 97 -9.56 -2.09 -9.82
CA ILE A 97 -9.35 -1.11 -8.75
C ILE A 97 -9.55 -1.84 -7.41
N HIS A 98 -8.68 -1.58 -6.44
CA HIS A 98 -8.91 -1.97 -5.07
C HIS A 98 -9.53 -0.79 -4.32
N PHE A 99 -10.77 -0.93 -3.89
CA PHE A 99 -11.48 0.10 -3.13
C PHE A 99 -11.28 -0.10 -1.63
N PHE A 100 -11.30 0.99 -0.86
CA PHE A 100 -11.35 0.95 0.59
C PHE A 100 -12.55 1.77 1.06
N ALA A 101 -13.49 1.12 1.74
CA ALA A 101 -14.73 1.77 2.12
C ALA A 101 -14.74 2.12 3.61
N VAL A 102 -15.02 3.38 3.91
CA VAL A 102 -15.43 3.81 5.25
C VAL A 102 -16.75 3.13 5.58
N GLY A 103 -16.86 2.53 6.79
CA GLY A 103 -18.03 1.72 7.16
C GLY A 103 -19.35 2.48 7.07
N ARG A 104 -19.36 3.78 7.32
CA ARG A 104 -20.54 4.63 7.20
C ARG A 104 -21.12 4.72 5.78
N VAL A 105 -20.37 4.38 4.73
CA VAL A 105 -20.89 4.22 3.36
C VAL A 105 -22.05 3.23 3.34
N PHE A 106 -22.00 2.21 4.19
CA PHE A 106 -23.03 1.16 4.28
C PHE A 106 -24.30 1.59 5.01
N GLU A 107 -24.34 2.79 5.63
CA GLU A 107 -25.56 3.38 6.19
C GLU A 107 -26.47 3.96 5.07
N GLN A 108 -25.92 4.20 3.88
CA GLN A 108 -26.72 4.73 2.78
C GLN A 108 -27.83 3.73 2.38
N PRO A 109 -29.06 4.23 2.12
CA PRO A 109 -30.20 3.35 1.75
C PRO A 109 -29.89 2.52 0.52
N ASP A 110 -29.31 3.13 -0.52
CA ASP A 110 -28.92 2.47 -1.77
C ASP A 110 -27.40 2.35 -1.91
N ILE A 111 -26.92 1.11 -2.03
CA ILE A 111 -25.53 0.75 -2.32
C ILE A 111 -25.42 -0.14 -3.57
N THR A 112 -26.41 -0.12 -4.47
CA THR A 112 -26.39 -0.91 -5.71
C THR A 112 -25.18 -0.59 -6.58
N TRP A 113 -24.74 0.66 -6.58
CA TRP A 113 -23.52 1.11 -7.26
C TRP A 113 -22.27 0.37 -6.73
N LEU A 114 -22.15 0.15 -5.41
CA LEU A 114 -21.02 -0.54 -4.81
C LEU A 114 -21.13 -2.06 -5.03
N LYS A 115 -22.36 -2.61 -5.04
CA LYS A 115 -22.59 -4.00 -5.41
C LYS A 115 -22.13 -4.28 -6.84
N SER A 116 -22.45 -3.41 -7.79
CA SER A 116 -21.99 -3.57 -9.18
C SER A 116 -20.46 -3.58 -9.31
N ILE A 117 -19.75 -2.77 -8.51
CA ILE A 117 -18.28 -2.78 -8.44
C ILE A 117 -17.76 -4.13 -7.97
N VAL A 118 -18.36 -4.71 -6.91
CA VAL A 118 -17.99 -6.03 -6.38
C VAL A 118 -18.28 -7.14 -7.38
N GLU A 119 -19.46 -7.12 -8.03
CA GLU A 119 -19.87 -8.08 -9.06
C GLU A 119 -18.95 -8.04 -10.29
N ASP A 120 -18.41 -6.87 -10.60
CA ASP A 120 -17.38 -6.69 -11.64
C ASP A 120 -15.99 -7.22 -11.24
N GLY A 121 -15.85 -7.72 -10.01
CA GLY A 121 -14.64 -8.38 -9.51
C GLY A 121 -13.62 -7.43 -8.86
N HIS A 122 -14.00 -6.19 -8.58
CA HIS A 122 -13.16 -5.24 -7.87
C HIS A 122 -13.18 -5.53 -6.36
N PRO A 123 -12.01 -5.74 -5.71
CA PRO A 123 -11.95 -5.95 -4.28
C PRO A 123 -12.30 -4.69 -3.48
N VAL A 124 -12.95 -4.89 -2.33
CA VAL A 124 -13.27 -3.82 -1.38
C VAL A 124 -12.67 -4.15 -0.02
N GLY A 125 -11.80 -3.30 0.49
CA GLY A 125 -11.15 -3.39 1.79
C GLY A 125 -11.81 -2.52 2.86
N ASN A 126 -11.42 -2.74 4.10
CA ASN A 126 -11.89 -2.01 5.27
C ASN A 126 -11.08 -0.73 5.48
N HIS A 127 -11.78 0.40 5.72
CA HIS A 127 -11.19 1.71 5.99
C HIS A 127 -11.71 2.31 7.32
N THR A 128 -11.97 1.44 8.32
CA THR A 128 -12.65 1.73 9.59
C THR A 128 -14.08 2.27 9.40
N TYR A 129 -14.88 2.29 10.46
CA TYR A 129 -16.27 2.71 10.36
C TYR A 129 -16.41 4.24 10.27
N ASP A 130 -15.78 4.93 11.19
CA ASP A 130 -15.84 6.39 11.32
C ASP A 130 -14.58 7.10 10.76
N HIS A 131 -13.74 6.41 9.99
CA HIS A 131 -12.45 6.95 9.53
C HIS A 131 -11.56 7.41 10.68
N ILE A 132 -11.33 6.51 11.65
CA ILE A 132 -10.59 6.82 12.87
C ILE A 132 -9.07 6.69 12.69
N ASN A 133 -8.32 7.47 13.47
CA ASN A 133 -6.87 7.35 13.55
C ASN A 133 -6.47 6.15 14.43
N LEU A 134 -5.85 5.14 13.85
CA LEU A 134 -5.39 3.95 14.56
C LEU A 134 -4.22 4.21 15.51
N THR A 135 -3.51 5.31 15.34
CA THR A 135 -2.36 5.68 16.18
C THR A 135 -2.72 6.70 17.25
N ALA A 136 -4.02 6.94 17.47
CA ALA A 136 -4.50 7.85 18.49
C ALA A 136 -3.97 7.48 19.88
N GLY A 137 -3.46 8.46 20.61
CA GLY A 137 -2.99 8.30 22.00
C GLY A 137 -4.09 8.57 23.03
N LYS A 138 -5.16 9.23 22.62
CA LYS A 138 -6.32 9.58 23.44
C LYS A 138 -7.58 9.66 22.57
N VAL A 139 -8.73 9.66 23.23
CA VAL A 139 -10.06 9.63 22.55
C VAL A 139 -10.24 10.77 21.56
N GLU A 140 -9.79 11.96 21.91
CA GLU A 140 -9.92 13.16 21.07
C GLU A 140 -9.12 13.07 19.77
N ASP A 141 -8.09 12.24 19.74
CA ASP A 141 -7.24 12.03 18.57
C ASP A 141 -7.81 10.97 17.60
N LEU A 142 -8.83 10.21 18.00
CA LEU A 142 -9.47 9.21 17.16
C LEU A 142 -10.09 9.83 15.92
N GLN A 143 -10.97 10.82 16.12
CA GLN A 143 -11.67 11.52 15.06
C GLN A 143 -12.50 12.67 15.67
N PHE A 144 -12.73 13.75 14.94
CA PHE A 144 -13.47 14.93 15.43
C PHE A 144 -14.85 14.59 16.00
N ARG A 145 -15.52 13.56 15.51
CA ARG A 145 -16.79 13.09 16.06
C ARG A 145 -16.66 12.75 17.54
N PHE A 146 -15.62 12.02 17.92
CA PHE A 146 -15.36 11.62 19.29
C PHE A 146 -14.80 12.77 20.13
N GLN A 147 -14.08 13.70 19.52
CA GLN A 147 -13.67 14.94 20.18
C GLN A 147 -14.88 15.76 20.64
N ARG A 148 -15.93 15.86 19.78
CA ARG A 148 -17.15 16.62 20.09
C ARG A 148 -18.15 15.82 20.93
N ALA A 149 -18.17 14.50 20.80
CA ALA A 149 -19.14 13.61 21.41
C ALA A 149 -18.45 12.40 22.08
N PRO A 150 -17.58 12.60 23.10
CA PRO A 150 -16.82 11.52 23.72
C PRO A 150 -17.73 10.48 24.40
N TRP A 151 -18.96 10.84 24.77
CA TRP A 151 -19.95 9.91 25.30
C TRP A 151 -20.35 8.78 24.35
N LEU A 152 -20.09 8.92 23.03
CA LEU A 152 -20.34 7.84 22.07
C LEU A 152 -19.49 6.62 22.36
N LEU A 153 -18.35 6.78 23.01
CA LEU A 153 -17.49 5.68 23.43
C LEU A 153 -17.94 5.03 24.75
N ARG A 154 -18.90 5.63 25.46
CA ARG A 154 -19.44 5.07 26.70
C ARG A 154 -18.38 4.67 27.74
N GLY A 155 -17.26 5.39 27.79
CA GLY A 155 -16.10 5.10 28.64
C GLY A 155 -15.25 3.92 28.20
N GLN A 156 -15.44 3.42 26.98
CA GLN A 156 -14.65 2.34 26.40
C GLN A 156 -13.17 2.71 26.32
N PRO A 157 -12.24 1.79 26.62
CA PRO A 157 -10.82 2.01 26.35
C PRO A 157 -10.56 2.27 24.86
N LEU A 158 -9.57 3.10 24.58
CA LEU A 158 -9.21 3.51 23.20
C LEU A 158 -8.97 2.31 22.26
N HIS A 159 -8.26 1.31 22.73
CA HIS A 159 -7.95 0.10 21.99
C HIS A 159 -9.24 -0.70 21.64
N ASP A 160 -10.22 -0.75 22.53
CA ASP A 160 -11.50 -1.45 22.28
C ASP A 160 -12.35 -0.64 21.28
N ALA A 161 -12.33 0.68 21.38
CA ALA A 161 -12.99 1.55 20.41
C ALA A 161 -12.41 1.40 18.99
N ILE A 162 -11.09 1.27 18.86
CA ILE A 162 -10.42 0.98 17.58
C ILE A 162 -10.86 -0.38 17.05
N ARG A 163 -10.83 -1.40 17.88
CA ARG A 163 -11.26 -2.78 17.53
C ARG A 163 -12.71 -2.80 17.05
N GLU A 164 -13.62 -2.22 17.83
CA GLU A 164 -15.04 -2.17 17.51
C GLU A 164 -15.28 -1.45 16.17
N ASN A 165 -14.61 -0.34 15.93
CA ASN A 165 -14.75 0.44 14.70
C ASN A 165 -14.38 -0.37 13.44
N ILE A 166 -13.35 -1.22 13.54
CA ILE A 166 -12.97 -2.13 12.47
C ILE A 166 -13.98 -3.28 12.32
N GLN A 167 -14.42 -3.88 13.44
CA GLN A 167 -15.38 -4.98 13.45
C GLN A 167 -16.73 -4.59 12.88
N ILE A 168 -17.25 -3.41 13.23
CA ILE A 168 -18.52 -2.90 12.69
C ILE A 168 -18.44 -2.76 11.16
N THR A 169 -17.31 -2.28 10.64
CA THR A 169 -17.09 -2.22 9.18
C THR A 169 -17.13 -3.61 8.55
N ASN A 170 -16.45 -4.60 9.15
CA ASN A 170 -16.49 -5.98 8.67
C ASN A 170 -17.93 -6.55 8.66
N ALA A 171 -18.69 -6.25 9.72
CA ALA A 171 -20.10 -6.67 9.81
C ALA A 171 -20.97 -5.98 8.75
N ALA A 172 -20.77 -4.68 8.52
CA ALA A 172 -21.49 -3.92 7.50
C ALA A 172 -21.21 -4.46 6.09
N MET A 173 -19.95 -4.73 5.76
CA MET A 173 -19.55 -5.33 4.47
C MET A 173 -20.18 -6.72 4.27
N LYS A 174 -20.15 -7.56 5.30
CA LYS A 174 -20.80 -8.88 5.25
C LYS A 174 -22.31 -8.76 5.04
N ASN A 175 -22.98 -7.90 5.80
CA ASN A 175 -24.44 -7.77 5.77
C ASN A 175 -24.94 -7.11 4.48
N ARG A 176 -24.24 -6.09 3.95
CA ARG A 176 -24.70 -5.30 2.83
C ARG A 176 -24.17 -5.78 1.46
N LEU A 177 -22.98 -6.36 1.42
CA LEU A 177 -22.32 -6.85 0.20
C LEU A 177 -22.13 -8.37 0.18
N GLY A 178 -22.26 -9.08 1.30
CA GLY A 178 -21.99 -10.52 1.38
C GLY A 178 -20.52 -10.89 1.30
N ILE A 179 -19.60 -9.93 1.50
CA ILE A 179 -18.14 -10.15 1.35
C ILE A 179 -17.39 -10.02 2.67
N LYS A 180 -16.20 -10.62 2.72
CA LYS A 180 -15.17 -10.27 3.70
C LYS A 180 -14.35 -9.10 3.16
N PRO A 181 -13.78 -8.23 4.05
CA PRO A 181 -12.86 -7.19 3.60
C PRO A 181 -11.67 -7.75 2.84
N ALA A 182 -11.36 -7.16 1.72
CA ALA A 182 -10.18 -7.47 0.93
C ALA A 182 -8.99 -6.62 1.41
N GLY A 183 -8.48 -6.92 2.63
CA GLY A 183 -7.40 -6.17 3.27
C GLY A 183 -7.87 -4.92 4.04
N PHE A 184 -6.90 -4.18 4.54
CA PHE A 184 -7.12 -3.02 5.39
C PHE A 184 -6.25 -1.82 4.99
N ARG A 185 -6.85 -0.64 4.92
CA ARG A 185 -6.12 0.63 4.80
C ARG A 185 -6.41 1.51 5.99
N THR A 186 -5.35 2.10 6.58
CA THR A 186 -5.52 3.07 7.66
C THR A 186 -6.13 4.37 7.15
N PRO A 187 -7.08 4.96 7.87
CA PRO A 187 -7.43 6.36 7.67
C PRO A 187 -6.19 7.26 7.86
N GLY A 188 -5.79 7.91 6.76
CA GLY A 188 -4.51 8.63 6.69
C GLY A 188 -3.31 7.70 6.51
N GLY A 189 -2.25 8.26 5.94
CA GLY A 189 -0.96 7.59 5.75
C GLY A 189 0.09 8.10 6.74
N PHE A 190 0.94 7.20 7.22
CA PHE A 190 2.01 7.51 8.16
C PHE A 190 3.38 7.33 7.48
N ALA A 191 4.31 8.26 7.72
CA ALA A 191 5.64 8.23 7.08
C ALA A 191 6.42 6.92 7.34
N ASN A 192 6.20 6.29 8.49
CA ASN A 192 6.79 5.00 8.88
C ASN A 192 5.77 3.84 8.90
N GLY A 193 4.56 4.04 8.37
CA GLY A 193 3.46 3.09 8.53
C GLY A 193 3.11 2.89 10.01
N LEU A 194 2.78 1.66 10.37
CA LEU A 194 2.52 1.28 11.76
C LEU A 194 3.76 0.68 12.45
N ARG A 195 4.99 1.02 12.05
CA ARG A 195 6.23 0.43 12.56
C ARG A 195 6.33 0.53 14.09
N ASP A 196 6.03 1.70 14.64
CA ASP A 196 6.11 1.99 16.06
C ASP A 196 4.79 1.73 16.82
N HIS A 197 3.80 1.10 16.16
CA HIS A 197 2.44 0.90 16.66
C HIS A 197 2.06 -0.59 16.65
N ALA A 198 2.66 -1.38 17.56
CA ALA A 198 2.40 -2.82 17.64
C ALA A 198 0.94 -3.16 18.04
N ALA A 199 0.32 -2.37 18.91
CA ALA A 199 -1.06 -2.62 19.36
C ALA A 199 -2.09 -2.57 18.23
N PRO A 200 -2.17 -1.52 17.38
CA PRO A 200 -3.02 -1.55 16.19
C PRO A 200 -2.77 -2.72 15.26
N ARG A 201 -1.50 -3.10 15.00
CA ARG A 201 -1.20 -4.28 14.18
C ARG A 201 -1.71 -5.57 14.82
N GLY A 202 -1.59 -5.70 16.15
CA GLY A 202 -2.14 -6.83 16.91
C GLY A 202 -3.66 -6.96 16.72
N ILE A 203 -4.40 -5.85 16.86
CA ILE A 203 -5.84 -5.82 16.62
C ILE A 203 -6.18 -6.29 15.19
N LEU A 204 -5.47 -5.78 14.18
CA LEU A 204 -5.72 -6.15 12.79
C LEU A 204 -5.46 -7.64 12.54
N LYS A 205 -4.40 -8.22 13.10
CA LYS A 205 -4.11 -9.67 13.02
C LYS A 205 -5.20 -10.51 13.68
N GLU A 206 -5.63 -10.13 14.89
CA GLU A 206 -6.71 -10.81 15.61
C GLU A 206 -8.04 -10.77 14.82
N LEU A 207 -8.27 -9.71 14.04
CA LEU A 207 -9.42 -9.57 13.17
C LEU A 207 -9.26 -10.25 11.80
N GLY A 208 -8.14 -10.95 11.58
CA GLY A 208 -7.89 -11.78 10.40
C GLY A 208 -7.40 -11.03 9.18
N PHE A 209 -6.74 -9.89 9.35
CA PHE A 209 -6.05 -9.21 8.26
C PHE A 209 -4.61 -9.70 8.13
N ASP A 210 -4.25 -10.14 6.93
CA ASP A 210 -2.91 -10.64 6.61
C ASP A 210 -1.96 -9.53 6.10
N TRP A 211 -2.53 -8.44 5.60
CA TRP A 211 -1.81 -7.30 5.09
C TRP A 211 -2.55 -5.98 5.38
N ILE A 212 -1.79 -4.91 5.41
CA ILE A 212 -2.26 -3.54 5.62
C ILE A 212 -1.60 -2.59 4.63
N SER A 213 -2.25 -1.45 4.39
CA SER A 213 -1.71 -0.30 3.67
C SER A 213 -1.79 0.92 4.60
N SER A 214 -0.65 1.29 5.18
CA SER A 214 -0.57 2.34 6.20
C SER A 214 0.56 3.33 5.96
N LEU A 215 1.61 2.91 5.26
CA LEU A 215 2.76 3.75 5.00
C LEU A 215 2.51 4.65 3.78
N TYR A 216 2.68 5.95 3.99
CA TYR A 216 2.76 6.94 2.92
C TYR A 216 4.12 7.63 3.00
N PRO A 217 5.01 7.44 2.03
CA PRO A 217 6.40 7.88 2.15
C PRO A 217 6.50 9.41 2.18
N ALA A 218 7.31 9.92 3.08
CA ALA A 218 7.64 11.34 3.09
C ALA A 218 8.36 11.73 1.79
N HIS A 219 7.90 12.80 1.17
CA HIS A 219 8.47 13.37 -0.04
C HIS A 219 8.38 14.91 -0.02
N PRO A 220 9.14 15.63 -0.85
CA PRO A 220 9.06 17.07 -0.92
C PRO A 220 7.71 17.55 -1.47
N TYR A 221 7.33 18.77 -1.08
CA TYR A 221 6.17 19.49 -1.56
C TYR A 221 6.58 20.86 -2.11
N THR A 222 5.72 21.43 -2.95
CA THR A 222 5.83 22.84 -3.36
C THR A 222 5.03 23.75 -2.40
N MET A 223 5.30 25.05 -2.46
CA MET A 223 4.31 25.99 -1.94
C MET A 223 3.01 25.88 -2.75
N PRO A 224 1.84 26.13 -2.12
CA PRO A 224 0.57 26.04 -2.82
C PRO A 224 0.54 26.87 -4.11
N LYS A 225 -0.05 26.31 -5.18
CA LYS A 225 -0.17 26.92 -6.51
C LYS A 225 1.18 27.12 -7.25
N GLN A 226 2.24 26.48 -6.80
CA GLN A 226 3.52 26.49 -7.51
C GLN A 226 3.70 25.19 -8.28
N LYS A 227 4.16 25.31 -9.53
CA LYS A 227 4.54 24.15 -10.33
C LYS A 227 5.73 23.44 -9.67
N PRO A 228 5.70 22.10 -9.51
CA PRO A 228 6.87 21.37 -9.03
C PRO A 228 8.03 21.55 -10.03
N ASP A 229 9.18 21.93 -9.52
CA ASP A 229 10.43 21.93 -10.29
C ASP A 229 11.02 20.51 -10.37
N ALA A 230 12.07 20.36 -11.17
CA ALA A 230 12.73 19.06 -11.35
C ALA A 230 13.18 18.45 -10.01
N LYS A 231 13.69 19.26 -9.08
CA LYS A 231 14.16 18.79 -7.78
C LYS A 231 13.04 18.21 -6.93
N VAL A 232 11.85 18.83 -6.95
CA VAL A 232 10.66 18.32 -6.25
C VAL A 232 10.18 17.03 -6.90
N VAL A 233 10.09 16.99 -8.25
CA VAL A 233 9.69 15.77 -8.97
C VAL A 233 10.67 14.63 -8.71
N ASP A 234 11.97 14.87 -8.81
CA ASP A 234 13.01 13.87 -8.53
C ASP A 234 12.92 13.34 -7.09
N GLY A 235 12.64 14.21 -6.13
CA GLY A 235 12.44 13.84 -4.74
C GLY A 235 11.18 12.97 -4.52
N ILE A 236 10.09 13.26 -5.22
CA ILE A 236 8.87 12.44 -5.23
C ILE A 236 9.17 11.06 -5.84
N VAL A 237 9.83 11.02 -6.99
CA VAL A 237 10.23 9.77 -7.66
C VAL A 237 11.17 8.95 -6.78
N ALA A 238 12.14 9.58 -6.12
CA ALA A 238 13.05 8.90 -5.20
C ALA A 238 12.35 8.28 -4.00
N ALA A 239 11.22 8.85 -3.55
CA ALA A 239 10.43 8.31 -2.45
C ALA A 239 9.76 6.97 -2.76
N LEU A 240 9.63 6.58 -4.05
CA LEU A 240 9.13 5.26 -4.46
C LEU A 240 9.93 4.11 -3.84
N ALA A 241 11.24 4.28 -3.64
CA ALA A 241 12.07 3.27 -3.02
C ALA A 241 11.64 2.93 -1.57
N LYS A 242 10.97 3.86 -0.89
CA LYS A 242 10.43 3.68 0.46
C LYS A 242 8.98 3.16 0.46
N ALA A 243 8.35 3.11 -0.70
CA ALA A 243 6.99 2.65 -0.91
C ALA A 243 6.96 1.22 -1.49
N GLN A 244 7.87 0.35 -1.05
CA GLN A 244 7.89 -1.04 -1.48
C GLN A 244 7.36 -1.96 -0.38
N PRO A 245 6.66 -3.06 -0.72
CA PRO A 245 6.13 -3.99 0.27
C PRO A 245 7.21 -4.53 1.21
N PHE A 246 6.88 -4.66 2.49
CA PHE A 246 7.76 -5.26 3.49
C PHE A 246 6.93 -5.90 4.61
N ARG A 247 7.58 -6.76 5.43
CA ARG A 247 6.94 -7.33 6.61
C ARG A 247 7.42 -6.65 7.89
N TYR A 248 6.46 -6.37 8.77
CA TYR A 248 6.77 -5.98 10.15
C TYR A 248 7.35 -7.17 10.94
N PRO A 249 8.03 -6.93 12.08
CA PRO A 249 8.61 -8.02 12.89
C PRO A 249 7.60 -9.08 13.35
N ASP A 250 6.32 -8.73 13.46
CA ASP A 250 5.22 -9.63 13.81
C ASP A 250 4.65 -10.42 12.62
N GLY A 251 5.25 -10.26 11.43
CA GLY A 251 4.88 -10.93 10.18
C GLY A 251 3.77 -10.27 9.38
N MET A 252 3.11 -9.21 9.89
CA MET A 252 2.12 -8.45 9.12
C MET A 252 2.78 -7.84 7.88
N LEU A 253 2.17 -8.04 6.71
CA LEU A 253 2.65 -7.43 5.47
C LEU A 253 2.15 -5.99 5.37
N GLU A 254 3.06 -5.06 5.08
CA GLU A 254 2.76 -3.71 4.66
C GLU A 254 2.84 -3.59 3.15
N ILE A 255 1.81 -3.02 2.53
CA ILE A 255 1.82 -2.59 1.12
C ILE A 255 1.66 -1.08 1.12
N PRO A 256 2.77 -0.33 1.01
CA PRO A 256 2.74 1.12 1.09
C PRO A 256 1.99 1.77 -0.06
N MET A 257 1.34 2.90 0.25
CA MET A 257 0.84 3.84 -0.74
C MET A 257 2.02 4.53 -1.45
N SER A 258 1.92 4.73 -2.77
CA SER A 258 2.98 5.42 -3.50
C SER A 258 2.82 6.95 -3.44
N PRO A 259 3.89 7.74 -3.55
CA PRO A 259 3.78 9.15 -3.80
C PRO A 259 3.38 9.36 -5.28
N ILE A 260 2.67 10.37 -5.67
CA ILE A 260 2.00 11.45 -4.97
C ILE A 260 0.49 11.19 -4.98
N SER A 261 -0.21 11.44 -3.86
CA SER A 261 -1.67 11.30 -3.83
C SER A 261 -2.36 12.54 -4.39
N ASP A 262 -3.63 12.36 -4.79
CA ASP A 262 -4.53 13.44 -5.19
C ASP A 262 -4.66 14.51 -4.10
N ILE A 263 -4.78 14.10 -2.84
CA ILE A 263 -4.87 15.02 -1.70
C ILE A 263 -3.57 15.83 -1.53
N GLY A 264 -2.43 15.21 -1.71
CA GLY A 264 -1.13 15.89 -1.70
C GLY A 264 -1.04 16.95 -2.80
N ALA A 265 -1.42 16.59 -4.02
CA ALA A 265 -1.37 17.47 -5.17
C ALA A 265 -2.44 18.57 -5.12
N PHE A 266 -3.72 18.21 -4.99
CA PHE A 266 -4.82 19.16 -5.24
C PHE A 266 -5.28 19.91 -3.99
N ARG A 267 -5.32 19.24 -2.82
CA ARG A 267 -5.70 19.91 -1.56
C ARG A 267 -4.54 20.70 -0.97
N THR A 268 -3.38 20.07 -0.82
CA THR A 268 -2.21 20.66 -0.17
C THR A 268 -1.42 21.54 -1.13
N GLY A 269 -0.98 20.98 -2.25
CA GLY A 269 -0.17 21.67 -3.25
C GLY A 269 -0.97 22.64 -4.12
N GLN A 270 -2.30 22.49 -4.21
CA GLN A 270 -3.16 23.25 -5.12
C GLN A 270 -2.63 23.26 -6.56
N TRP A 271 -2.14 22.10 -7.00
CA TRP A 271 -1.64 21.89 -8.34
C TRP A 271 -2.79 21.88 -9.34
N ASN A 272 -2.49 22.18 -10.60
CA ASN A 272 -3.38 21.85 -11.70
C ASN A 272 -3.21 20.38 -12.13
N LEU A 273 -4.14 19.87 -12.93
CA LEU A 273 -4.13 18.49 -13.35
C LEU A 273 -2.89 18.12 -14.19
N GLU A 274 -2.40 19.03 -15.05
CA GLU A 274 -1.24 18.74 -15.90
C GLU A 274 0.04 18.49 -15.09
N TRP A 275 0.30 19.31 -14.08
CA TRP A 275 1.48 19.12 -13.21
C TRP A 275 1.41 17.79 -12.43
N TYR A 276 0.20 17.41 -12.04
CA TYR A 276 -0.04 16.14 -11.39
C TYR A 276 0.23 14.96 -12.34
N LEU A 277 -0.31 15.03 -13.58
CA LEU A 277 -0.12 13.99 -14.59
C LEU A 277 1.34 13.83 -15.00
N ASP A 278 2.08 14.94 -15.16
CA ASP A 278 3.52 14.91 -15.45
C ASP A 278 4.31 14.20 -14.35
N THR A 279 4.00 14.52 -13.08
CA THR A 279 4.66 13.90 -11.92
C THR A 279 4.28 12.42 -11.78
N LEU A 280 3.00 12.09 -11.95
CA LEU A 280 2.51 10.72 -11.93
C LEU A 280 3.18 9.89 -13.03
N LYS A 281 3.30 10.43 -14.23
CA LYS A 281 3.99 9.77 -15.34
C LYS A 281 5.45 9.46 -15.01
N ALA A 282 6.18 10.42 -14.44
CA ALA A 282 7.57 10.19 -14.03
C ALA A 282 7.69 9.07 -12.98
N CYS A 283 6.76 9.01 -12.01
CA CYS A 283 6.70 7.93 -11.03
C CYS A 283 6.44 6.56 -11.68
N LEU A 284 5.50 6.50 -12.62
CA LEU A 284 5.15 5.26 -13.32
C LEU A 284 6.28 4.76 -14.22
N GLU A 285 6.93 5.64 -14.98
CA GLU A 285 8.10 5.31 -15.81
C GLU A 285 9.22 4.71 -14.95
N LYS A 286 9.54 5.36 -13.82
CA LYS A 286 10.51 4.82 -12.85
C LYS A 286 10.10 3.45 -12.30
N THR A 287 8.82 3.29 -11.96
CA THR A 287 8.26 2.04 -11.48
C THR A 287 8.44 0.92 -12.51
N ILE A 288 8.11 1.19 -13.77
CA ILE A 288 8.21 0.23 -14.88
C ILE A 288 9.67 -0.15 -15.16
N ASP A 289 10.56 0.83 -15.17
CA ASP A 289 11.98 0.61 -15.47
C ASP A 289 12.68 -0.23 -14.40
N GLN A 290 12.27 -0.08 -13.15
CA GLN A 290 12.90 -0.78 -12.02
C GLN A 290 12.13 -2.01 -11.53
N GLY A 291 10.96 -2.34 -12.13
CA GLY A 291 10.14 -3.46 -11.69
C GLY A 291 9.58 -3.31 -10.27
N LEU A 292 9.21 -2.09 -9.89
CA LEU A 292 8.71 -1.75 -8.55
C LEU A 292 7.22 -2.04 -8.41
N VAL A 293 6.75 -1.97 -7.16
CA VAL A 293 5.32 -1.87 -6.83
C VAL A 293 4.91 -0.41 -6.80
N PHE A 294 3.77 -0.08 -7.40
CA PHE A 294 3.14 1.23 -7.36
C PHE A 294 1.68 1.09 -6.93
N ASP A 295 1.30 1.71 -5.82
CA ASP A 295 -0.07 1.82 -5.35
C ASP A 295 -0.56 3.26 -5.53
N PHE A 296 -1.33 3.50 -6.59
CA PHE A 296 -1.97 4.79 -6.85
C PHE A 296 -3.08 5.03 -5.84
N LEU A 297 -2.84 5.92 -4.86
CA LEU A 297 -3.85 6.35 -3.89
C LEU A 297 -4.59 7.58 -4.40
N ALA A 298 -5.91 7.49 -4.48
CA ALA A 298 -6.76 8.64 -4.75
C ALA A 298 -8.17 8.49 -4.15
N HIS A 299 -8.95 9.58 -4.20
CA HIS A 299 -10.29 9.68 -3.67
C HIS A 299 -11.27 10.10 -4.78
N PRO A 300 -12.29 9.31 -5.10
CA PRO A 300 -13.30 9.67 -6.09
C PRO A 300 -13.94 11.03 -5.82
N SER A 301 -14.14 11.40 -4.53
CA SER A 301 -14.68 12.70 -4.12
C SER A 301 -13.79 13.90 -4.47
N CYS A 302 -12.49 13.68 -4.63
CA CYS A 302 -11.55 14.67 -5.14
C CYS A 302 -11.46 14.62 -6.68
N LEU A 303 -11.28 13.40 -7.22
CA LEU A 303 -11.02 13.21 -8.64
C LEU A 303 -12.17 13.66 -9.54
N TYR A 304 -13.44 13.46 -9.15
CA TYR A 304 -14.54 13.91 -10.02
C TYR A 304 -14.56 15.42 -10.23
N VAL A 305 -13.94 16.18 -9.30
CA VAL A 305 -13.82 17.64 -9.40
C VAL A 305 -12.61 18.05 -10.24
N VAL A 306 -11.45 17.43 -10.02
CA VAL A 306 -10.18 17.87 -10.59
C VAL A 306 -9.80 17.14 -11.87
N ASP A 307 -10.30 15.91 -12.03
CA ASP A 307 -10.05 15.02 -13.19
C ASP A 307 -11.34 14.30 -13.62
N PRO A 308 -12.40 15.03 -14.02
CA PRO A 308 -13.67 14.43 -14.41
C PRO A 308 -13.58 13.53 -15.66
N GLU A 309 -12.50 13.63 -16.43
CA GLU A 309 -12.25 12.84 -17.64
C GLU A 309 -11.40 11.59 -17.38
N PHE A 310 -11.07 11.27 -16.12
CA PHE A 310 -10.28 10.10 -15.72
C PHE A 310 -8.86 10.05 -16.30
N LYS A 311 -8.26 11.21 -16.59
CA LYS A 311 -6.94 11.29 -17.26
C LYS A 311 -5.85 10.57 -16.47
N ALA A 312 -5.83 10.69 -15.13
CA ALA A 312 -4.86 9.99 -14.29
C ALA A 312 -5.02 8.47 -14.37
N ILE A 313 -6.26 7.96 -14.26
CA ILE A 313 -6.55 6.53 -14.35
C ILE A 313 -6.23 5.99 -15.75
N ARG A 314 -6.61 6.73 -16.80
CA ARG A 314 -6.30 6.36 -18.19
C ARG A 314 -4.80 6.34 -18.46
N LEU A 315 -4.03 7.31 -17.96
CA LEU A 315 -2.57 7.34 -18.06
C LEU A 315 -1.93 6.09 -17.44
N ILE A 316 -2.39 5.69 -16.25
CA ILE A 316 -1.89 4.47 -15.59
C ILE A 316 -2.18 3.24 -16.44
N CYS A 317 -3.43 3.09 -16.91
CA CYS A 317 -3.85 1.96 -17.74
C CYS A 317 -3.06 1.91 -19.06
N GLU A 318 -2.89 3.06 -19.71
CA GLU A 318 -2.16 3.17 -20.97
C GLU A 318 -0.69 2.77 -20.82
N LEU A 319 0.00 3.31 -19.81
CA LEU A 319 1.41 2.98 -19.57
C LEU A 319 1.60 1.51 -19.20
N ALA A 320 0.76 0.96 -18.33
CA ALA A 320 0.81 -0.45 -17.98
C ALA A 320 0.58 -1.38 -19.20
N THR A 321 -0.37 -1.03 -20.08
CA THR A 321 -0.68 -1.79 -21.29
C THR A 321 0.41 -1.65 -22.35
N ARG A 322 0.92 -0.42 -22.57
CA ARG A 322 2.02 -0.15 -23.50
C ARG A 322 3.29 -0.92 -23.13
N HIS A 323 3.53 -1.10 -21.83
CA HIS A 323 4.69 -1.81 -21.29
C HIS A 323 4.34 -3.19 -20.71
N ALA A 324 3.38 -3.92 -21.31
CA ALA A 324 2.87 -5.19 -20.79
C ALA A 324 3.93 -6.28 -20.60
N SER A 325 5.08 -6.20 -21.27
CA SER A 325 6.22 -7.09 -21.05
C SER A 325 6.95 -6.81 -19.71
N LYS A 326 6.92 -5.55 -19.22
CA LYS A 326 7.63 -5.07 -18.02
C LYS A 326 6.73 -4.70 -16.88
N ALA A 327 5.42 -4.53 -17.10
CA ALA A 327 4.46 -4.09 -16.10
C ALA A 327 3.15 -4.85 -16.21
N LYS A 328 2.35 -4.82 -15.14
CA LYS A 328 0.96 -5.30 -15.13
C LYS A 328 0.10 -4.45 -14.24
N LEU A 329 -1.17 -4.28 -14.62
CA LEU A 329 -2.21 -3.84 -13.70
C LEU A 329 -2.56 -4.97 -12.75
N THR A 330 -2.67 -4.66 -11.46
CA THR A 330 -2.95 -5.64 -10.40
C THR A 330 -3.82 -5.01 -9.31
N ASP A 331 -4.16 -5.75 -8.29
CA ASP A 331 -4.76 -5.25 -7.04
C ASP A 331 -3.88 -5.61 -5.83
N LEU A 332 -4.18 -5.04 -4.67
CA LEU A 332 -3.33 -5.23 -3.50
C LEU A 332 -3.37 -6.68 -2.96
N ASN A 333 -4.46 -7.44 -3.18
CA ASN A 333 -4.49 -8.86 -2.83
C ASN A 333 -3.51 -9.67 -3.67
N GLN A 334 -3.39 -9.34 -4.96
CA GLN A 334 -2.43 -10.01 -5.84
C GLN A 334 -0.99 -9.64 -5.47
N ILE A 335 -0.74 -8.37 -5.09
CA ILE A 335 0.56 -7.95 -4.56
C ILE A 335 0.86 -8.72 -3.27
N ALA A 336 -0.09 -8.80 -2.34
CA ALA A 336 0.08 -9.53 -1.09
C ALA A 336 0.40 -11.02 -1.28
N ALA A 337 -0.21 -11.65 -2.29
CA ALA A 337 0.02 -13.07 -2.59
C ALA A 337 1.42 -13.36 -3.18
N MET A 338 2.14 -12.33 -3.63
CA MET A 338 3.47 -12.45 -4.23
C MET A 338 4.60 -11.93 -3.30
N SER A 339 4.25 -11.27 -2.17
CA SER A 339 5.15 -10.73 -1.15
C SER A 339 5.25 -11.67 0.03
#